data_9054c8ef5f9f2c4b3921be793f45dfc7
#
_entry.id   9054c8ef5f9f2c4b3921be793f45dfc7
#
_cell.length_a   1.000
_cell.length_b   1.000
_cell.length_c   1.000
_cell.angle_alpha   90.00
_cell.angle_beta   90.00
_cell.angle_gamma   90.00
#
_symmetry.space_group_name_H-M   'P 1'
#
loop_
_entity.id
_entity.type
_entity.pdbx_description
1 polymer ?
#
loop_
_entity_poly.entity_id
_entity_poly.type
_entity_poly.pdbx_seq_one_letter_code
_entity_poly.pdbx_strand_id
1 'polypeptide(L)'
;MKLILILGAAFLLLFLLERGYRRFWSRDLHVEVHFQPHPAREGEEATLTEIIENRKVLPVPMLQVEFLLDRSLGIDEEENASLSDQLYKRDVFSVSFYQKISRTIPLKCRKRGYYHIHEANLIAGGLQMEKNYYKDIPQDTFLYVYPGDVSIERLKLPMHRLGGLLEGRRGMVEDPFAFAGMREYDGTDPMNRINWKASARSGNLMVNLQNSTYSPRVACFVDVEDVTMWKHMEIHEEAIRLAASLLRSVLKKGIPASLYTNGEDLISVSLVQVPEGS
;
A
#
# COMPACT_ATOMS: atom_id res chain seq x y z
N MET A 1 -66.76 22.81 9.18
CA MET A 1 -66.45 22.37 7.83
C MET A 1 -65.18 23.02 7.25
N LYS A 2 -64.99 24.34 7.30
CA LYS A 2 -63.78 25.00 6.74
C LYS A 2 -62.47 24.54 7.36
N LEU A 3 -62.39 24.29 8.69
CA LEU A 3 -61.19 23.81 9.39
C LEU A 3 -60.78 22.40 8.92
N ILE A 4 -61.75 21.49 8.74
CA ILE A 4 -61.48 20.13 8.28
C ILE A 4 -60.96 20.12 6.85
N LEU A 5 -61.49 20.99 6.01
CA LEU A 5 -60.96 21.17 4.64
C LEU A 5 -59.53 21.72 4.60
N ILE A 6 -59.22 22.68 5.44
CA ILE A 6 -57.86 23.24 5.56
C ILE A 6 -56.88 22.16 6.07
N LEU A 7 -57.23 21.41 7.10
CA LEU A 7 -56.43 20.30 7.61
C LEU A 7 -56.24 19.20 6.56
N GLY A 8 -57.27 18.85 5.82
CA GLY A 8 -57.19 17.88 4.73
C GLY A 8 -56.26 18.33 3.60
N ALA A 9 -56.37 19.61 3.22
CA ALA A 9 -55.51 20.19 2.19
C ALA A 9 -54.04 20.26 2.65
N ALA A 10 -53.80 20.62 3.92
CA ALA A 10 -52.44 20.65 4.47
C ALA A 10 -51.87 19.24 4.52
N PHE A 11 -52.62 18.24 4.94
CA PHE A 11 -52.18 16.84 4.95
C PHE A 11 -51.88 16.32 3.54
N LEU A 12 -52.73 16.63 2.57
CA LEU A 12 -52.48 16.28 1.16
C LEU A 12 -51.23 16.95 0.62
N LEU A 13 -51.00 18.21 0.96
CA LEU A 13 -49.81 18.93 0.54
C LEU A 13 -48.57 18.29 1.13
N LEU A 14 -48.53 17.98 2.42
CA LEU A 14 -47.42 17.30 3.08
C LEU A 14 -47.16 15.93 2.45
N PHE A 15 -48.22 15.19 2.16
CA PHE A 15 -48.09 13.89 1.49
C PHE A 15 -47.50 13.98 0.11
N LEU A 16 -47.89 14.98 -0.68
CA LEU A 16 -47.33 15.23 -2.01
C LEU A 16 -45.89 15.69 -1.95
N LEU A 17 -45.56 16.54 -1.01
CA LEU A 17 -44.15 16.98 -0.77
C LEU A 17 -43.28 15.79 -0.37
N GLU A 18 -43.69 14.95 0.55
CA GLU A 18 -42.96 13.77 0.97
C GLU A 18 -42.78 12.77 -0.19
N ARG A 19 -43.83 12.58 -0.99
CA ARG A 19 -43.76 11.74 -2.21
C ARG A 19 -42.80 12.30 -3.25
N GLY A 20 -42.79 13.60 -3.44
CA GLY A 20 -41.84 14.29 -4.29
C GLY A 20 -40.41 14.17 -3.76
N TYR A 21 -40.21 14.42 -2.47
CA TYR A 21 -38.93 14.29 -1.81
C TYR A 21 -38.35 12.87 -1.98
N ARG A 22 -39.14 11.83 -1.68
CA ARG A 22 -38.75 10.43 -1.84
C ARG A 22 -38.25 10.12 -3.25
N ARG A 23 -38.84 10.74 -4.30
CA ARG A 23 -38.47 10.48 -5.69
C ARG A 23 -37.19 11.22 -6.13
N PHE A 24 -36.94 12.39 -5.54
CA PHE A 24 -35.91 13.30 -6.03
C PHE A 24 -34.74 13.55 -5.06
N TRP A 25 -34.78 13.00 -3.83
CA TRP A 25 -33.75 13.27 -2.83
C TRP A 25 -32.33 12.86 -3.27
N SER A 26 -32.20 11.73 -3.98
CA SER A 26 -30.92 11.21 -4.44
C SER A 26 -30.54 11.62 -5.87
N ARG A 27 -31.42 12.33 -6.57
CA ARG A 27 -31.14 12.82 -7.90
C ARG A 27 -30.15 13.98 -7.82
N ASP A 28 -29.16 14.02 -8.71
CA ASP A 28 -28.12 15.06 -8.76
C ASP A 28 -27.43 15.29 -7.40
N LEU A 29 -27.37 14.24 -6.57
CA LEU A 29 -26.57 14.16 -5.36
C LEU A 29 -25.38 13.26 -5.65
N HIS A 30 -24.17 13.83 -5.61
CA HIS A 30 -22.91 13.12 -5.80
C HIS A 30 -22.23 12.94 -4.45
N VAL A 31 -21.87 11.72 -4.13
CA VAL A 31 -21.08 11.39 -2.96
C VAL A 31 -19.89 10.56 -3.42
N GLU A 32 -18.73 11.02 -3.05
CA GLU A 32 -17.45 10.39 -3.38
C GLU A 32 -16.63 10.25 -2.10
N VAL A 33 -16.14 9.05 -1.89
CA VAL A 33 -15.22 8.73 -0.80
C VAL A 33 -13.93 8.25 -1.43
N HIS A 34 -12.82 8.87 -1.10
CA HIS A 34 -11.54 8.48 -1.68
C HIS A 34 -10.39 8.58 -0.67
N PHE A 35 -9.49 7.61 -0.75
CA PHE A 35 -8.21 7.68 -0.07
C PHE A 35 -7.27 8.65 -0.77
N GLN A 36 -6.25 9.11 -0.04
CA GLN A 36 -5.16 9.85 -0.67
C GLN A 36 -4.54 9.06 -1.83
N PRO A 37 -4.03 9.74 -2.87
CA PRO A 37 -3.50 9.07 -4.07
C PRO A 37 -2.16 8.36 -3.85
N HIS A 38 -1.50 8.59 -2.72
CA HIS A 38 -0.19 8.02 -2.43
C HIS A 38 -0.28 6.89 -1.41
N PRO A 39 0.51 5.82 -1.58
CA PRO A 39 0.58 4.77 -0.59
C PRO A 39 1.17 5.29 0.72
N ALA A 40 0.73 4.72 1.83
CA ALA A 40 1.24 4.98 3.16
C ALA A 40 2.13 3.82 3.64
N ARG A 41 2.77 4.01 4.78
CA ARG A 41 3.48 2.95 5.50
C ARG A 41 2.80 2.67 6.82
N GLU A 42 3.03 1.48 7.32
CA GLU A 42 2.60 1.11 8.66
C GLU A 42 3.22 2.06 9.69
N GLY A 43 2.38 2.60 10.56
CA GLY A 43 2.74 3.63 11.54
C GLY A 43 2.60 5.07 11.03
N GLU A 44 2.42 5.29 9.72
CA GLU A 44 2.17 6.62 9.15
C GLU A 44 0.69 6.97 9.15
N GLU A 45 0.41 8.25 8.98
CA GLU A 45 -0.93 8.77 8.80
C GLU A 45 -1.28 8.78 7.30
N ALA A 46 -2.51 8.40 7.01
CA ALA A 46 -3.15 8.53 5.69
C ALA A 46 -4.36 9.44 5.81
N THR A 47 -4.93 9.85 4.69
CA THR A 47 -6.16 10.66 4.69
C THR A 47 -7.24 10.02 3.85
N LEU A 48 -8.47 10.08 4.37
CA LEU A 48 -9.69 9.74 3.66
C LEU A 48 -10.49 11.02 3.46
N THR A 49 -10.92 11.28 2.25
CA THR A 49 -11.71 12.47 1.92
C THR A 49 -13.10 12.08 1.48
N GLU A 50 -14.10 12.64 2.13
CA GLU A 50 -15.51 12.54 1.76
C GLU A 50 -15.93 13.83 1.05
N ILE A 51 -16.47 13.70 -0.14
CA ILE A 51 -17.00 14.82 -0.92
C ILE A 51 -18.48 14.58 -1.17
N ILE A 52 -19.31 15.51 -0.73
CA ILE A 52 -20.76 15.49 -0.94
C ILE A 52 -21.14 16.72 -1.69
N GLU A 53 -21.71 16.56 -2.86
CA GLU A 53 -22.13 17.66 -3.73
C GLU A 53 -23.59 17.53 -4.11
N ASN A 54 -24.40 18.48 -3.70
CA ASN A 54 -25.80 18.60 -4.07
C ASN A 54 -25.94 19.59 -5.22
N ARG A 55 -26.24 19.11 -6.43
CA ARG A 55 -26.39 19.92 -7.64
C ARG A 55 -27.84 20.28 -7.96
N LYS A 56 -28.71 20.29 -6.93
CA LYS A 56 -30.15 20.59 -7.09
C LYS A 56 -30.64 21.59 -6.05
N VAL A 57 -31.84 22.10 -6.30
CA VAL A 57 -32.53 23.03 -5.39
C VAL A 57 -33.08 22.32 -4.15
N LEU A 58 -33.31 20.99 -4.22
CA LEU A 58 -33.85 20.24 -3.12
C LEU A 58 -32.76 19.98 -2.08
N PRO A 59 -32.86 20.51 -0.85
CA PRO A 59 -31.90 20.24 0.20
C PRO A 59 -32.05 18.81 0.73
N VAL A 60 -31.01 18.29 1.35
CA VAL A 60 -31.02 17.04 2.10
C VAL A 60 -30.63 17.35 3.55
N PRO A 61 -31.61 17.63 4.43
CA PRO A 61 -31.35 18.13 5.78
C PRO A 61 -30.57 17.13 6.65
N MET A 62 -30.79 15.83 6.42
CA MET A 62 -30.11 14.75 7.10
C MET A 62 -29.68 13.73 6.02
N LEU A 63 -28.41 13.69 5.75
CA LEU A 63 -27.75 12.70 4.91
C LEU A 63 -26.71 11.97 5.75
N GLN A 64 -26.90 10.69 5.95
CA GLN A 64 -25.95 9.83 6.59
C GLN A 64 -25.21 9.06 5.50
N VAL A 65 -23.89 9.10 5.56
CA VAL A 65 -23.00 8.37 4.67
C VAL A 65 -22.35 7.27 5.51
N GLU A 66 -22.53 6.03 5.10
CA GLU A 66 -21.97 4.85 5.75
C GLU A 66 -21.10 4.08 4.78
N PHE A 67 -19.94 3.67 5.20
CA PHE A 67 -19.06 2.77 4.46
C PHE A 67 -18.27 1.88 5.40
N LEU A 68 -17.78 0.77 4.86
CA LEU A 68 -17.00 -0.20 5.60
C LEU A 68 -15.55 0.18 5.57
N LEU A 69 -14.94 0.31 6.74
CA LEU A 69 -13.51 0.59 6.90
C LEU A 69 -12.87 -0.52 7.71
N ASP A 70 -11.66 -0.93 7.31
CA ASP A 70 -10.90 -1.89 8.10
C ASP A 70 -10.40 -1.22 9.40
N ARG A 71 -10.50 -1.92 10.51
CA ARG A 71 -10.08 -1.44 11.84
C ARG A 71 -8.57 -1.18 11.93
N SER A 72 -7.80 -1.79 11.07
CA SER A 72 -6.36 -1.54 10.96
C SER A 72 -6.03 -0.13 10.47
N LEU A 73 -7.01 0.57 9.86
CA LEU A 73 -6.99 2.00 9.59
C LEU A 73 -7.67 2.73 10.76
N GLY A 74 -6.94 2.93 11.86
CA GLY A 74 -7.47 3.55 13.07
C GLY A 74 -7.92 4.99 12.85
N ILE A 75 -9.10 5.32 13.36
CA ILE A 75 -9.58 6.71 13.52
C ILE A 75 -9.43 7.04 15.00
N ASP A 76 -8.81 8.16 15.34
CA ASP A 76 -8.48 8.52 16.75
C ASP A 76 -9.74 8.70 17.65
N GLU A 77 -10.94 8.79 17.09
CA GLU A 77 -12.16 9.10 17.84
C GLU A 77 -12.92 7.86 18.41
N GLU A 78 -12.51 6.63 18.10
CA GLU A 78 -13.27 5.44 18.47
C GLU A 78 -12.45 4.38 19.24
N GLU A 79 -12.11 4.69 20.49
CA GLU A 79 -11.53 3.69 21.42
C GLU A 79 -12.49 2.58 21.90
N ASN A 80 -13.79 2.69 21.62
CA ASN A 80 -14.84 1.82 22.18
C ASN A 80 -15.55 0.90 21.18
N ALA A 81 -14.93 0.53 20.07
CA ALA A 81 -15.59 -0.29 19.08
C ALA A 81 -15.49 -1.81 19.35
N SER A 82 -16.61 -2.49 19.09
CA SER A 82 -16.86 -3.92 19.19
C SER A 82 -15.78 -4.84 18.56
N LEU A 83 -15.81 -6.11 18.94
CA LEU A 83 -14.94 -7.24 18.56
C LEU A 83 -14.88 -7.60 17.05
N SER A 84 -15.31 -6.75 16.14
CA SER A 84 -15.26 -6.99 14.69
C SER A 84 -14.03 -6.36 14.05
N ASP A 85 -13.41 -7.03 13.07
CA ASP A 85 -12.29 -6.53 12.29
C ASP A 85 -12.69 -5.39 11.34
N GLN A 86 -13.98 -5.17 11.15
CA GLN A 86 -14.56 -4.16 10.28
C GLN A 86 -15.34 -3.14 11.08
N LEU A 87 -15.14 -1.88 10.76
CA LEU A 87 -15.82 -0.73 11.37
C LEU A 87 -16.74 -0.08 10.34
N TYR A 88 -18.04 0.03 10.69
CA TYR A 88 -18.95 0.87 9.94
C TYR A 88 -18.71 2.34 10.32
N LYS A 89 -18.02 3.06 9.44
CA LYS A 89 -17.90 4.51 9.56
C LYS A 89 -19.22 5.14 9.15
N ARG A 90 -19.74 6.01 10.01
CA ARG A 90 -21.04 6.65 9.85
C ARG A 90 -20.90 8.13 10.10
N ASP A 91 -21.10 8.94 9.07
CA ASP A 91 -21.06 10.39 9.16
C ASP A 91 -22.38 11.00 8.73
N VAL A 92 -22.82 12.03 9.46
CA VAL A 92 -24.10 12.72 9.21
C VAL A 92 -23.83 14.12 8.72
N PHE A 93 -24.47 14.47 7.61
CA PHE A 93 -24.33 15.77 6.94
C PHE A 93 -25.69 16.42 6.76
N SER A 94 -25.72 17.75 6.81
CA SER A 94 -26.84 18.55 6.36
C SER A 94 -26.43 19.30 5.11
N VAL A 95 -27.04 18.97 3.99
CA VAL A 95 -26.61 19.47 2.68
C VAL A 95 -27.69 20.37 2.08
N SER A 96 -27.38 21.66 1.96
CA SER A 96 -28.25 22.66 1.37
C SER A 96 -28.32 22.55 -0.16
N PHE A 97 -29.15 23.37 -0.78
CA PHE A 97 -29.23 23.48 -2.24
C PHE A 97 -27.89 23.97 -2.82
N TYR A 98 -27.45 23.38 -3.90
CA TYR A 98 -26.20 23.69 -4.62
C TYR A 98 -24.96 23.76 -3.71
N GLN A 99 -24.91 22.97 -2.66
CA GLN A 99 -23.81 22.96 -1.72
C GLN A 99 -22.86 21.79 -1.99
N LYS A 100 -21.56 22.06 -1.87
CA LYS A 100 -20.50 21.08 -1.84
C LYS A 100 -19.85 21.10 -0.46
N ILE A 101 -19.76 19.93 0.16
CA ILE A 101 -19.08 19.71 1.44
C ILE A 101 -17.92 18.77 1.17
N SER A 102 -16.74 19.12 1.69
CA SER A 102 -15.58 18.24 1.69
C SER A 102 -15.07 18.08 3.12
N ARG A 103 -14.90 16.83 3.54
CA ARG A 103 -14.37 16.49 4.86
C ARG A 103 -13.18 15.56 4.70
N THR A 104 -12.07 15.88 5.34
CA THR A 104 -10.87 15.04 5.37
C THR A 104 -10.72 14.44 6.76
N ILE A 105 -10.53 13.14 6.81
CA ILE A 105 -10.43 12.33 8.02
C ILE A 105 -9.01 11.76 8.06
N PRO A 106 -8.24 12.04 9.12
CA PRO A 106 -6.95 11.39 9.31
C PRO A 106 -7.15 9.93 9.73
N LEU A 107 -6.37 9.05 9.13
CA LEU A 107 -6.34 7.63 9.39
C LEU A 107 -4.96 7.22 9.86
N LYS A 108 -4.88 6.37 10.86
CA LYS A 108 -3.63 5.77 11.33
C LYS A 108 -3.45 4.38 10.72
N CYS A 109 -2.45 4.20 9.88
CA CYS A 109 -2.13 2.91 9.25
C CYS A 109 -1.47 1.97 10.26
N ARG A 110 -2.25 1.16 10.99
CA ARG A 110 -1.73 0.28 12.07
C ARG A 110 -1.11 -1.00 11.54
N LYS A 111 -1.58 -1.49 10.39
CA LYS A 111 -1.08 -2.70 9.74
C LYS A 111 -0.87 -2.46 8.25
N ARG A 112 0.14 -3.13 7.68
CA ARG A 112 0.30 -3.19 6.22
C ARG A 112 -0.89 -3.90 5.58
N GLY A 113 -1.21 -3.58 4.34
CA GLY A 113 -2.29 -4.25 3.62
C GLY A 113 -2.78 -3.47 2.41
N TYR A 114 -3.77 -4.06 1.76
CA TYR A 114 -4.56 -3.45 0.72
C TYR A 114 -5.96 -3.19 1.27
N TYR A 115 -6.31 -1.93 1.36
CA TYR A 115 -7.60 -1.48 1.88
C TYR A 115 -8.42 -0.92 0.76
N HIS A 116 -9.65 -1.42 0.61
CA HIS A 116 -10.52 -1.05 -0.48
C HIS A 116 -11.91 -0.73 0.04
N ILE A 117 -12.50 0.38 -0.40
CA ILE A 117 -13.89 0.75 -0.15
C ILE A 117 -14.65 0.51 -1.46
N HIS A 118 -15.54 -0.46 -1.46
CA HIS A 118 -16.31 -0.87 -2.63
C HIS A 118 -17.59 -0.07 -2.81
N GLU A 119 -18.21 0.34 -1.71
CA GLU A 119 -19.50 1.01 -1.72
C GLU A 119 -19.66 1.97 -0.53
N ALA A 120 -20.49 2.97 -0.72
CA ALA A 120 -20.97 3.85 0.33
C ALA A 120 -22.50 3.82 0.33
N ASN A 121 -23.09 3.59 1.51
CA ASN A 121 -24.53 3.55 1.71
C ASN A 121 -24.99 4.93 2.15
N LEU A 122 -25.93 5.49 1.41
CA LEU A 122 -26.54 6.78 1.72
C LEU A 122 -27.90 6.54 2.41
N ILE A 123 -28.10 7.21 3.51
CA ILE A 123 -29.36 7.20 4.25
C ILE A 123 -29.83 8.64 4.39
N ALA A 124 -30.91 9.01 3.73
CA ALA A 124 -31.50 10.32 3.87
C ALA A 124 -32.76 10.25 4.73
N GLY A 125 -32.85 11.13 5.73
CA GLY A 125 -34.07 11.33 6.49
C GLY A 125 -35.12 12.01 5.62
N GLY A 126 -36.38 11.53 5.67
CA GLY A 126 -37.52 12.20 5.03
C GLY A 126 -37.77 13.59 5.65
N LEU A 127 -38.58 14.41 5.00
CA LEU A 127 -38.90 15.77 5.47
C LEU A 127 -39.45 15.82 6.88
N GLN A 128 -40.19 14.78 7.30
CA GLN A 128 -40.75 14.63 8.64
C GLN A 128 -39.85 13.81 9.57
N MET A 129 -38.67 13.36 9.10
CA MET A 129 -37.69 12.52 9.83
C MET A 129 -38.30 11.16 10.36
N GLU A 130 -39.47 10.79 9.94
CA GLU A 130 -40.10 9.49 10.33
C GLU A 130 -39.65 8.34 9.45
N LYS A 131 -39.16 8.63 8.24
CA LYS A 131 -38.78 7.62 7.25
C LYS A 131 -37.37 7.86 6.76
N ASN A 132 -36.63 6.77 6.58
CA ASN A 132 -35.30 6.80 5.96
C ASN A 132 -35.39 6.27 4.53
N TYR A 133 -34.66 6.91 3.66
CA TYR A 133 -34.48 6.52 2.25
C TYR A 133 -33.05 6.08 2.04
N TYR A 134 -32.88 4.94 1.40
CA TYR A 134 -31.59 4.29 1.20
C TYR A 134 -31.15 4.33 -0.25
N LYS A 135 -29.88 4.49 -0.49
CA LYS A 135 -29.26 4.38 -1.81
C LYS A 135 -27.80 3.99 -1.65
N ASP A 136 -27.41 2.93 -2.34
CA ASP A 136 -26.03 2.49 -2.38
C ASP A 136 -25.36 3.15 -3.58
N ILE A 137 -24.13 3.61 -3.39
CA ILE A 137 -23.29 4.20 -4.44
C ILE A 137 -21.99 3.41 -4.49
N PRO A 138 -21.67 2.82 -5.65
CA PRO A 138 -20.39 2.14 -5.81
C PRO A 138 -19.24 3.13 -5.65
N GLN A 139 -18.22 2.71 -4.93
CA GLN A 139 -16.95 3.41 -4.77
C GLN A 139 -15.85 2.47 -5.24
N ASP A 140 -14.80 3.01 -5.82
CA ASP A 140 -13.62 2.22 -6.21
C ASP A 140 -12.37 2.99 -5.75
N THR A 141 -12.18 2.99 -4.44
CA THR A 141 -11.03 3.67 -3.84
C THR A 141 -10.25 2.70 -2.97
N PHE A 142 -8.94 2.76 -3.08
CA PHE A 142 -8.06 1.86 -2.36
C PHE A 142 -6.84 2.59 -1.80
N LEU A 143 -6.25 1.98 -0.78
CA LEU A 143 -5.01 2.43 -0.14
C LEU A 143 -4.08 1.23 0.04
N TYR A 144 -2.86 1.36 -0.50
CA TYR A 144 -1.76 0.45 -0.17
C TYR A 144 -1.02 0.96 1.06
N VAL A 145 -0.90 0.10 2.06
CA VAL A 145 -0.07 0.36 3.24
C VAL A 145 1.10 -0.61 3.21
N TYR A 146 2.29 -0.08 3.01
CA TYR A 146 3.52 -0.86 2.98
C TYR A 146 4.01 -1.21 4.39
N PRO A 147 4.82 -2.26 4.52
CA PRO A 147 5.45 -2.61 5.79
C PRO A 147 6.21 -1.45 6.40
N GLY A 148 6.11 -1.31 7.70
CA GLY A 148 6.85 -0.33 8.50
C GLY A 148 8.36 -0.55 8.46
N ASP A 149 9.10 0.51 8.80
CA ASP A 149 10.56 0.43 8.86
C ASP A 149 11.01 -0.18 10.19
N VAL A 150 11.83 -1.21 10.12
CA VAL A 150 12.52 -1.80 11.27
C VAL A 150 13.99 -1.38 11.23
N SER A 151 14.50 -0.94 12.37
CA SER A 151 15.93 -0.63 12.48
C SER A 151 16.77 -1.89 12.25
N ILE A 152 17.53 -1.89 11.16
CA ILE A 152 18.40 -3.01 10.78
C ILE A 152 19.50 -3.25 11.82
N GLU A 153 19.83 -2.23 12.61
CA GLU A 153 20.79 -2.33 13.72
C GLU A 153 20.33 -3.31 14.80
N ARG A 154 19.01 -3.46 14.99
CA ARG A 154 18.46 -4.46 15.92
C ARG A 154 18.73 -5.90 15.49
N LEU A 155 18.90 -6.14 14.20
CA LEU A 155 19.15 -7.48 13.67
C LEU A 155 20.50 -8.04 14.07
N LYS A 156 21.45 -7.24 14.65
CA LYS A 156 22.82 -7.68 14.92
C LYS A 156 23.36 -8.61 13.81
N LEU A 157 22.73 -8.56 12.64
CA LEU A 157 23.26 -9.20 11.46
C LEU A 157 24.64 -8.58 11.30
N PRO A 158 25.69 -9.38 11.27
CA PRO A 158 26.99 -8.85 11.00
C PRO A 158 26.96 -8.28 9.57
N MET A 159 26.51 -7.02 9.46
CA MET A 159 26.67 -6.25 8.22
C MET A 159 28.11 -6.26 7.77
N HIS A 160 29.07 -6.43 8.68
CA HIS A 160 30.43 -6.80 8.40
C HIS A 160 30.58 -8.12 7.63
N ARG A 161 29.71 -9.12 7.87
CA ARG A 161 29.74 -10.36 7.08
C ARG A 161 29.05 -10.20 5.74
N LEU A 162 28.02 -9.41 5.63
CA LEU A 162 27.48 -8.99 4.34
C LEU A 162 28.48 -8.11 3.59
N GLY A 163 29.13 -7.16 4.25
CA GLY A 163 30.25 -6.40 3.70
C GLY A 163 31.45 -7.31 3.37
N GLY A 164 31.79 -8.26 4.23
CA GLY A 164 32.87 -9.21 3.99
C GLY A 164 32.53 -10.30 2.95
N LEU A 165 31.27 -10.61 2.70
CA LEU A 165 30.82 -11.37 1.53
C LEU A 165 30.91 -10.51 0.27
N LEU A 166 30.73 -9.20 0.39
CA LEU A 166 30.93 -8.22 -0.66
C LEU A 166 32.44 -7.97 -0.94
N GLU A 167 33.29 -8.14 0.06
CA GLU A 167 34.75 -8.04 -0.05
C GLU A 167 35.44 -9.41 -0.28
N GLY A 168 34.72 -10.52 -0.08
CA GLY A 168 35.22 -11.87 -0.23
C GLY A 168 35.45 -12.24 -1.69
N ARG A 169 36.70 -12.57 -2.02
CA ARG A 169 37.22 -12.95 -3.34
C ARG A 169 36.58 -14.19 -4.01
N ARG A 170 35.49 -14.74 -3.49
CA ARG A 170 34.81 -15.91 -4.05
C ARG A 170 33.66 -15.48 -4.94
N GLY A 171 33.87 -15.51 -6.24
CA GLY A 171 32.84 -15.18 -7.25
C GLY A 171 33.22 -14.01 -8.15
N MET A 172 34.49 -13.64 -8.15
CA MET A 172 35.01 -12.62 -9.06
C MET A 172 34.94 -13.17 -10.50
N VAL A 173 34.11 -12.53 -11.31
CA VAL A 173 34.19 -12.70 -12.75
C VAL A 173 35.27 -11.76 -13.23
N GLU A 174 36.35 -12.32 -13.76
CA GLU A 174 37.40 -11.52 -14.39
C GLU A 174 36.82 -10.80 -15.62
N ASP A 175 36.96 -9.50 -15.66
CA ASP A 175 36.55 -8.72 -16.82
C ASP A 175 37.65 -8.82 -17.87
N PRO A 176 37.42 -9.50 -19.02
CA PRO A 176 38.44 -9.68 -20.06
C PRO A 176 38.97 -8.36 -20.66
N PHE A 177 38.23 -7.27 -20.47
CA PHE A 177 38.56 -5.95 -21.01
C PHE A 177 39.18 -5.02 -19.99
N ALA A 178 39.16 -5.36 -18.70
CA ALA A 178 39.72 -4.54 -17.63
C ALA A 178 41.15 -4.98 -17.30
N PHE A 179 42.15 -4.40 -17.97
CA PHE A 179 43.55 -4.66 -17.70
C PHE A 179 43.97 -4.10 -16.33
N ALA A 180 44.42 -4.96 -15.43
CA ALA A 180 44.90 -4.58 -14.10
C ALA A 180 46.40 -4.43 -14.00
N GLY A 181 47.15 -5.17 -14.83
CA GLY A 181 48.61 -5.20 -14.78
C GLY A 181 49.19 -6.44 -15.44
N MET A 182 50.48 -6.66 -15.22
CA MET A 182 51.18 -7.85 -15.69
C MET A 182 51.98 -8.45 -14.52
N ARG A 183 52.10 -9.76 -14.50
CA ARG A 183 53.01 -10.52 -13.61
C ARG A 183 53.77 -11.58 -14.37
N GLU A 184 54.79 -12.11 -13.78
CA GLU A 184 55.50 -13.27 -14.34
C GLU A 184 54.60 -14.53 -14.34
N TYR A 185 54.76 -15.36 -15.33
CA TYR A 185 54.07 -16.64 -15.47
C TYR A 185 54.56 -17.62 -14.41
N ASP A 186 53.63 -18.23 -13.66
CA ASP A 186 53.94 -19.14 -12.56
C ASP A 186 53.70 -20.64 -12.88
N GLY A 187 53.42 -20.97 -14.15
CA GLY A 187 53.17 -22.34 -14.60
C GLY A 187 51.73 -22.83 -14.42
N THR A 188 50.86 -22.13 -13.69
CA THR A 188 49.47 -22.49 -13.47
C THR A 188 48.48 -21.74 -14.34
N ASP A 189 48.94 -20.66 -14.97
CA ASP A 189 48.14 -19.82 -15.84
C ASP A 189 47.85 -20.47 -17.19
N PRO A 190 46.67 -20.27 -17.77
CA PRO A 190 46.38 -20.72 -19.11
C PRO A 190 47.16 -19.95 -20.15
N MET A 191 47.68 -20.65 -21.16
CA MET A 191 48.55 -20.10 -22.22
C MET A 191 47.92 -18.93 -22.99
N ASN A 192 46.60 -18.85 -23.06
CA ASN A 192 45.90 -17.75 -23.75
C ASN A 192 45.99 -16.40 -23.02
N ARG A 193 46.48 -16.38 -21.76
CA ARG A 193 46.72 -15.17 -20.97
C ARG A 193 48.11 -14.61 -21.10
N ILE A 194 49.01 -15.29 -21.81
CA ILE A 194 50.38 -14.86 -21.98
C ILE A 194 50.40 -13.63 -22.89
N ASN A 195 51.03 -12.56 -22.39
CA ASN A 195 51.28 -11.36 -23.17
C ASN A 195 52.63 -11.54 -23.92
N TRP A 196 52.57 -12.09 -25.12
CA TRP A 196 53.76 -12.37 -25.92
C TRP A 196 54.61 -11.13 -26.22
N LYS A 197 53.99 -9.95 -26.35
CA LYS A 197 54.67 -8.70 -26.60
C LYS A 197 55.45 -8.22 -25.37
N ALA A 198 54.87 -8.32 -24.19
CA ALA A 198 55.53 -8.00 -22.93
C ALA A 198 56.64 -9.00 -22.61
N SER A 199 56.39 -10.29 -22.83
CA SER A 199 57.32 -11.39 -22.60
C SER A 199 58.58 -11.22 -23.47
N ALA A 200 58.41 -10.84 -24.75
CA ALA A 200 59.54 -10.59 -25.66
C ALA A 200 60.42 -9.38 -25.24
N ARG A 201 59.86 -8.45 -24.50
CA ARG A 201 60.60 -7.27 -24.01
C ARG A 201 61.30 -7.54 -22.67
N SER A 202 60.69 -8.30 -21.77
CA SER A 202 61.21 -8.59 -20.43
C SER A 202 62.19 -9.75 -20.42
N GLY A 203 62.15 -10.63 -21.42
CA GLY A 203 62.90 -11.89 -21.43
C GLY A 203 62.27 -13.02 -20.62
N ASN A 204 61.21 -12.74 -19.83
CA ASN A 204 60.46 -13.70 -19.04
C ASN A 204 59.01 -13.79 -19.54
N LEU A 205 58.37 -14.95 -19.36
CA LEU A 205 56.94 -15.08 -19.72
C LEU A 205 56.12 -14.20 -18.80
N MET A 206 55.34 -13.29 -19.40
CA MET A 206 54.46 -12.35 -18.68
C MET A 206 52.99 -12.67 -18.95
N VAL A 207 52.16 -12.60 -17.92
CA VAL A 207 50.72 -12.83 -17.97
C VAL A 207 49.96 -11.56 -17.67
N ASN A 208 48.91 -11.30 -18.45
CA ASN A 208 48.01 -10.18 -18.18
C ASN A 208 47.13 -10.51 -16.94
N LEU A 209 47.14 -9.59 -15.98
CA LEU A 209 46.21 -9.58 -14.89
C LEU A 209 44.97 -8.78 -15.32
N GLN A 210 43.81 -9.35 -15.14
CA GLN A 210 42.54 -8.69 -15.37
C GLN A 210 41.93 -8.22 -14.07
N ASN A 211 41.29 -7.07 -14.05
CA ASN A 211 40.51 -6.65 -12.90
C ASN A 211 39.27 -7.52 -12.79
N SER A 212 39.00 -7.94 -11.60
CA SER A 212 37.78 -8.67 -11.29
C SER A 212 36.70 -7.64 -11.02
N THR A 213 35.68 -7.64 -11.83
CA THR A 213 34.49 -6.82 -11.60
C THR A 213 33.51 -7.63 -10.77
N TYR A 214 33.10 -7.09 -9.65
CA TYR A 214 32.13 -7.68 -8.77
C TYR A 214 30.84 -6.88 -8.84
N SER A 215 29.75 -7.54 -9.19
CA SER A 215 28.42 -6.95 -9.19
C SER A 215 27.60 -7.67 -8.08
N PRO A 216 27.55 -7.11 -6.86
CA PRO A 216 26.82 -7.74 -5.78
C PRO A 216 25.33 -7.77 -6.10
N ARG A 217 24.71 -8.91 -5.87
CA ARG A 217 23.25 -9.11 -5.98
C ARG A 217 22.74 -9.73 -4.69
N VAL A 218 21.56 -9.30 -4.25
CA VAL A 218 20.94 -9.82 -3.04
C VAL A 218 19.62 -10.47 -3.40
N ALA A 219 19.46 -11.75 -3.06
CA ALA A 219 18.17 -12.42 -3.11
C ALA A 219 17.65 -12.61 -1.69
N CYS A 220 16.46 -12.09 -1.41
CA CYS A 220 15.79 -12.22 -0.12
C CYS A 220 14.69 -13.28 -0.26
N PHE A 221 14.74 -14.29 0.59
CA PHE A 221 13.72 -15.33 0.68
C PHE A 221 12.95 -15.12 1.98
N VAL A 222 11.62 -14.96 1.87
CA VAL A 222 10.72 -14.79 3.01
C VAL A 222 9.74 -15.94 3.04
N ASP A 223 9.83 -16.73 4.11
CA ASP A 223 8.91 -17.83 4.37
C ASP A 223 7.76 -17.31 5.25
N VAL A 224 6.53 -17.44 4.76
CA VAL A 224 5.30 -17.02 5.45
C VAL A 224 4.32 -18.19 5.60
N GLU A 225 4.79 -19.43 5.42
CA GLU A 225 4.00 -20.64 5.61
C GLU A 225 4.16 -21.18 7.02
N ASP A 226 3.05 -21.48 7.68
CA ASP A 226 3.03 -22.18 8.95
C ASP A 226 2.97 -23.68 8.71
N VAL A 227 4.00 -24.40 9.08
CA VAL A 227 4.06 -25.88 9.02
C VAL A 227 3.12 -26.54 10.06
N THR A 228 2.66 -25.77 11.05
CA THR A 228 1.81 -26.22 12.16
C THR A 228 0.40 -25.68 12.05
N MET A 229 -0.55 -26.31 12.76
CA MET A 229 -1.93 -25.79 12.86
C MET A 229 -2.02 -24.42 13.55
N TRP A 230 -0.99 -23.99 14.24
CA TRP A 230 -0.94 -22.68 14.92
C TRP A 230 -0.37 -21.65 13.97
N LYS A 231 -1.17 -20.60 13.69
CA LYS A 231 -0.74 -19.48 12.85
C LYS A 231 0.05 -18.47 13.68
N HIS A 232 1.29 -18.26 13.30
CA HIS A 232 2.19 -17.28 13.93
C HIS A 232 2.23 -15.96 13.16
N MET A 233 1.06 -15.34 12.99
CA MET A 233 0.90 -14.11 12.21
C MET A 233 1.86 -12.99 12.60
N GLU A 234 2.16 -12.84 13.90
CA GLU A 234 3.10 -11.81 14.38
C GLU A 234 4.52 -12.04 13.88
N ILE A 235 4.96 -13.30 13.82
CA ILE A 235 6.29 -13.65 13.32
C ILE A 235 6.40 -13.39 11.83
N HIS A 236 5.36 -13.74 11.07
CA HIS A 236 5.31 -13.49 9.63
C HIS A 236 5.33 -11.98 9.33
N GLU A 237 4.53 -11.20 10.05
CA GLU A 237 4.51 -9.75 9.90
C GLU A 237 5.87 -9.11 10.19
N GLU A 238 6.56 -9.58 11.25
CA GLU A 238 7.89 -9.10 11.58
C GLU A 238 8.92 -9.51 10.51
N ALA A 239 8.86 -10.74 10.01
CA ALA A 239 9.72 -11.20 8.91
C ALA A 239 9.56 -10.36 7.67
N ILE A 240 8.32 -10.00 7.31
CA ILE A 240 8.02 -9.15 6.16
C ILE A 240 8.55 -7.73 6.36
N ARG A 241 8.37 -7.13 7.57
CA ARG A 241 8.94 -5.81 7.89
C ARG A 241 10.46 -5.81 7.79
N LEU A 242 11.11 -6.84 8.31
CA LEU A 242 12.56 -7.02 8.25
C LEU A 242 13.06 -7.14 6.81
N ALA A 243 12.41 -7.98 6.00
CA ALA A 243 12.73 -8.17 4.59
C ALA A 243 12.58 -6.85 3.81
N ALA A 244 11.47 -6.15 3.99
CA ALA A 244 11.21 -4.87 3.33
C ALA A 244 12.25 -3.81 3.72
N SER A 245 12.64 -3.74 5.00
CA SER A 245 13.64 -2.80 5.49
C SER A 245 15.04 -3.14 4.95
N LEU A 246 15.40 -4.42 4.89
CA LEU A 246 16.65 -4.92 4.34
C LEU A 246 16.76 -4.59 2.86
N LEU A 247 15.76 -4.97 2.06
CA LEU A 247 15.72 -4.72 0.62
C LEU A 247 15.83 -3.24 0.32
N ARG A 248 15.08 -2.39 1.04
CA ARG A 248 15.15 -0.94 0.88
C ARG A 248 16.55 -0.38 1.18
N SER A 249 17.20 -0.89 2.23
CA SER A 249 18.56 -0.49 2.58
C SER A 249 19.59 -0.89 1.53
N VAL A 250 19.42 -2.07 0.94
CA VAL A 250 20.30 -2.62 -0.12
C VAL A 250 20.11 -1.82 -1.40
N LEU A 251 18.86 -1.60 -1.82
CA LEU A 251 18.53 -0.81 -3.01
C LEU A 251 19.01 0.65 -2.91
N LYS A 252 18.89 1.28 -1.72
CA LYS A 252 19.43 2.63 -1.47
C LYS A 252 20.95 2.71 -1.67
N LYS A 253 21.66 1.59 -1.55
CA LYS A 253 23.12 1.49 -1.82
C LYS A 253 23.41 1.18 -3.28
N GLY A 254 22.40 1.12 -4.14
CA GLY A 254 22.56 0.79 -5.56
C GLY A 254 22.87 -0.67 -5.83
N ILE A 255 22.56 -1.57 -4.88
CA ILE A 255 22.78 -3.01 -5.03
C ILE A 255 21.48 -3.63 -5.51
N PRO A 256 21.45 -4.30 -6.68
CA PRO A 256 20.28 -5.00 -7.18
C PRO A 256 19.79 -6.06 -6.18
N ALA A 257 18.48 -6.10 -5.97
CA ALA A 257 17.88 -7.02 -5.02
C ALA A 257 16.59 -7.63 -5.56
N SER A 258 16.36 -8.90 -5.25
CA SER A 258 15.15 -9.66 -5.61
C SER A 258 14.47 -10.18 -4.34
N LEU A 259 13.16 -10.32 -4.40
CA LEU A 259 12.35 -10.90 -3.32
C LEU A 259 11.64 -12.15 -3.84
N TYR A 260 11.73 -13.21 -3.06
CA TYR A 260 11.02 -14.46 -3.27
C TYR A 260 10.27 -14.83 -2.00
N THR A 261 9.02 -15.24 -2.13
CA THR A 261 8.22 -15.70 -1.00
C THR A 261 7.25 -16.80 -1.47
N ASN A 262 6.83 -17.65 -0.53
CA ASN A 262 5.74 -18.60 -0.72
C ASN A 262 4.37 -17.98 -0.39
N GLY A 263 4.31 -16.68 -0.08
CA GLY A 263 3.07 -15.95 0.09
C GLY A 263 2.39 -15.65 -1.24
N GLU A 264 1.08 -15.56 -1.21
CA GLU A 264 0.25 -15.17 -2.35
C GLU A 264 -0.07 -13.69 -2.32
N ASP A 265 -0.15 -13.09 -3.50
CA ASP A 265 -0.64 -11.71 -3.65
C ASP A 265 -2.17 -11.67 -3.45
N LEU A 266 -2.64 -10.71 -2.65
CA LEU A 266 -4.07 -10.55 -2.34
C LEU A 266 -4.94 -10.20 -3.56
N ILE A 267 -4.35 -9.64 -4.61
CA ILE A 267 -5.08 -9.19 -5.81
C ILE A 267 -5.05 -10.26 -6.88
N SER A 268 -3.87 -10.77 -7.20
CA SER A 268 -3.69 -11.72 -8.30
C SER A 268 -3.78 -13.19 -7.88
N VAL A 269 -3.80 -13.46 -6.56
CA VAL A 269 -3.79 -14.83 -5.99
C VAL A 269 -2.67 -15.68 -6.62
N SER A 270 -1.53 -15.08 -6.88
CA SER A 270 -0.35 -15.70 -7.45
C SER A 270 0.83 -15.58 -6.50
N LEU A 271 1.78 -16.52 -6.60
CA LEU A 271 3.01 -16.45 -5.84
C LEU A 271 3.77 -15.16 -6.14
N VAL A 272 4.14 -14.44 -5.09
CA VAL A 272 4.84 -13.16 -5.22
C VAL A 272 6.30 -13.41 -5.57
N GLN A 273 6.69 -13.03 -6.77
CA GLN A 273 8.07 -13.00 -7.23
C GLN A 273 8.37 -11.59 -7.73
N VAL A 274 9.17 -10.86 -6.98
CA VAL A 274 9.60 -9.53 -7.39
C VAL A 274 10.95 -9.68 -8.11
N PRO A 275 10.98 -9.43 -9.41
CA PRO A 275 12.21 -9.50 -10.17
C PRO A 275 13.24 -8.48 -9.68
N GLU A 276 14.47 -8.61 -10.14
CA GLU A 276 15.57 -7.77 -9.75
C GLU A 276 15.24 -6.28 -9.95
N GLY A 277 15.09 -5.56 -8.84
CA GLY A 277 14.98 -4.10 -8.83
C GLY A 277 16.36 -3.46 -8.80
N SER A 278 16.51 -2.37 -9.51
CA SER A 278 17.74 -1.57 -9.57
C SER A 278 17.56 -0.23 -8.88
#